data_e46dd3f77228487da48a88486d13c742
#
_entry.id   e46dd3f77228487da48a88486d13c742
#
_cell.length_a   1.000
_cell.length_b   1.000
_cell.length_c   1.000
_cell.angle_alpha   90.00
_cell.angle_beta   90.00
_cell.angle_gamma   90.00
#
_symmetry.space_group_name_H-M   'P 1'
#
loop_
_entity.id
_entity.type
_entity.pdbx_description
1 polymer ?
#
loop_
_entity_poly.entity_id
_entity_poly.type
_entity_poly.pdbx_seq_one_letter_code
_entity_poly.pdbx_strand_id
1 'polypeptide(L)'
;NPQGTGRGVTTHPDMVAETVRLCLAAGASSVSVSSCHEKAPWAGTGIIEKVEASGGRMKYPESDRDWATVAVPHARVRKEVKVIRDALEADRLINMPIFKQHNYTRTTCCLKNLMGVNHDNWGFHKGDLYLHQAIVDLASIFSPALCLVDATTILTQGGPFGPGRVIHPNRVYAGRDMVALDALCCDLLNVKPREVMHIQLAHESGMGKMNPAPGAIKHLRL
;
A
#
# COMPACT_ATOMS: atom_id res chain seq x y z
N ASN A 1 -0.77 -6.51 -0.53
CA ASN A 1 -1.98 -6.93 0.16
C ASN A 1 -2.97 -7.54 -0.84
N PRO A 2 -2.98 -8.88 -1.00
CA PRO A 2 -3.87 -9.53 -1.94
C PRO A 2 -5.33 -9.36 -1.51
N GLN A 3 -6.16 -8.92 -2.43
CA GLN A 3 -7.59 -8.68 -2.21
C GLN A 3 -8.45 -9.53 -3.15
N GLY A 4 -7.84 -10.57 -3.74
CA GLY A 4 -8.47 -11.48 -4.71
C GLY A 4 -7.90 -11.34 -6.12
N THR A 5 -8.44 -12.14 -7.04
CA THR A 5 -7.98 -12.26 -8.43
C THR A 5 -8.74 -11.33 -9.39
N GLY A 6 -9.66 -10.51 -8.89
CA GLY A 6 -10.44 -9.57 -9.71
C GLY A 6 -9.55 -8.51 -10.36
N ARG A 7 -9.93 -8.03 -11.53
CA ARG A 7 -9.20 -6.96 -12.22
C ARG A 7 -9.18 -5.68 -11.39
N GLY A 8 -7.99 -5.09 -11.21
CA GLY A 8 -7.82 -3.83 -10.49
C GLY A 8 -7.96 -3.92 -8.97
N VAL A 9 -7.87 -5.11 -8.37
CA VAL A 9 -8.00 -5.30 -6.92
C VAL A 9 -6.68 -5.63 -6.22
N THR A 10 -5.71 -6.20 -6.94
CA THR A 10 -4.38 -6.58 -6.44
C THR A 10 -3.31 -6.03 -7.37
N THR A 11 -2.17 -5.61 -6.83
CA THR A 11 -1.02 -5.11 -7.59
C THR A 11 -0.61 -6.12 -8.67
N HIS A 12 -0.28 -5.63 -9.87
CA HIS A 12 0.05 -6.48 -11.01
C HIS A 12 1.29 -7.35 -10.71
N PRO A 13 1.23 -8.67 -10.94
CA PRO A 13 2.31 -9.58 -10.55
C PRO A 13 3.64 -9.28 -11.26
N ASP A 14 3.61 -8.82 -12.52
CA ASP A 14 4.84 -8.44 -13.23
C ASP A 14 5.51 -7.22 -12.62
N MET A 15 4.74 -6.26 -12.10
CA MET A 15 5.31 -5.10 -11.41
C MET A 15 6.02 -5.52 -10.12
N VAL A 16 5.45 -6.47 -9.36
CA VAL A 16 6.08 -7.02 -8.16
C VAL A 16 7.36 -7.76 -8.51
N ALA A 17 7.30 -8.65 -9.50
CA ALA A 17 8.43 -9.45 -9.96
C ALA A 17 9.59 -8.58 -10.48
N GLU A 18 9.29 -7.57 -11.31
CA GLU A 18 10.30 -6.65 -11.82
C GLU A 18 10.96 -5.84 -10.71
N THR A 19 10.17 -5.42 -9.70
CA THR A 19 10.73 -4.75 -8.52
C THR A 19 11.70 -5.67 -7.76
N VAL A 20 11.36 -6.95 -7.58
CA VAL A 20 12.26 -7.94 -6.98
C VAL A 20 13.56 -8.04 -7.77
N ARG A 21 13.46 -8.20 -9.08
CA ARG A 21 14.61 -8.31 -9.97
C ARG A 21 15.52 -7.08 -9.89
N LEU A 22 14.94 -5.88 -9.91
CA LEU A 22 15.67 -4.62 -9.82
C LEU A 22 16.35 -4.43 -8.45
N CYS A 23 15.71 -4.83 -7.36
CA CYS A 23 16.32 -4.77 -6.03
C CYS A 23 17.55 -5.70 -5.93
N LEU A 24 17.45 -6.93 -6.44
CA LEU A 24 18.56 -7.88 -6.47
C LEU A 24 19.69 -7.35 -7.37
N ALA A 25 19.37 -6.81 -8.54
CA ALA A 25 20.35 -6.20 -9.45
C ALA A 25 21.03 -4.96 -8.84
N ALA A 26 20.34 -4.24 -7.94
CA ALA A 26 20.89 -3.11 -7.19
C ALA A 26 21.73 -3.54 -5.98
N GLY A 27 21.94 -4.83 -5.75
CA GLY A 27 22.81 -5.37 -4.71
C GLY A 27 22.10 -5.78 -3.42
N ALA A 28 20.78 -5.89 -3.41
CA ALA A 28 20.09 -6.48 -2.27
C ALA A 28 20.47 -7.94 -2.12
N SER A 29 20.85 -8.37 -0.91
CA SER A 29 21.22 -9.78 -0.61
C SER A 29 20.01 -10.70 -0.63
N SER A 30 18.83 -10.17 -0.32
CA SER A 30 17.55 -10.89 -0.40
C SER A 30 16.40 -9.91 -0.55
N VAL A 31 15.33 -10.36 -1.19
CA VAL A 31 14.08 -9.61 -1.31
C VAL A 31 12.93 -10.51 -0.90
N SER A 32 12.11 -10.05 0.05
CA SER A 32 10.90 -10.76 0.47
C SER A 32 9.65 -9.92 0.15
N VAL A 33 8.58 -10.62 -0.23
CA VAL A 33 7.26 -10.04 -0.43
C VAL A 33 6.32 -10.60 0.63
N SER A 34 5.64 -9.74 1.36
CA SER A 34 4.79 -10.13 2.49
C SER A 34 3.55 -9.24 2.62
N SER A 35 2.55 -9.75 3.33
CA SER A 35 1.44 -8.98 3.90
C SER A 35 0.88 -9.74 5.12
N CYS A 36 -0.08 -9.12 5.82
CA CYS A 36 -0.75 -9.72 6.98
C CYS A 36 -1.54 -11.01 6.67
N HIS A 37 -1.63 -11.41 5.42
CA HIS A 37 -2.38 -12.59 4.99
C HIS A 37 -1.51 -13.82 4.95
N GLU A 38 -2.10 -14.95 5.32
CA GLU A 38 -1.58 -16.29 5.06
C GLU A 38 -1.45 -16.54 3.55
N LYS A 39 -0.96 -17.72 3.19
CA LYS A 39 -0.69 -18.09 1.78
C LYS A 39 -1.95 -18.11 0.90
N ALA A 40 -3.08 -18.56 1.43
CA ALA A 40 -4.30 -18.80 0.65
C ALA A 40 -4.82 -17.57 -0.13
N PRO A 41 -4.90 -16.35 0.43
CA PRO A 41 -5.33 -15.17 -0.31
C PRO A 41 -4.42 -14.76 -1.48
N TRP A 42 -3.20 -15.28 -1.56
CA TRP A 42 -2.26 -15.03 -2.65
C TRP A 42 -2.47 -15.99 -3.83
N ALA A 43 -3.16 -17.12 -3.60
CA ALA A 43 -3.40 -18.10 -4.63
C ALA A 43 -4.17 -17.51 -5.81
N GLY A 44 -3.74 -17.84 -7.03
CA GLY A 44 -4.36 -17.36 -8.27
C GLY A 44 -4.08 -15.89 -8.63
N THR A 45 -3.34 -15.13 -7.78
CA THR A 45 -2.93 -13.76 -8.13
C THR A 45 -1.78 -13.72 -9.14
N GLY A 46 -1.06 -14.82 -9.30
CA GLY A 46 0.17 -14.90 -10.10
C GLY A 46 1.40 -14.26 -9.45
N ILE A 47 1.26 -13.71 -8.22
CA ILE A 47 2.37 -13.04 -7.54
C ILE A 47 3.39 -14.05 -7.03
N ILE A 48 2.92 -15.16 -6.43
CA ILE A 48 3.82 -16.18 -5.84
C ILE A 48 4.81 -16.66 -6.89
N GLU A 49 4.30 -17.18 -7.99
CA GLU A 49 5.09 -17.79 -9.06
C GLU A 49 6.07 -16.79 -9.68
N LYS A 50 5.63 -15.55 -9.86
CA LYS A 50 6.47 -14.52 -10.48
C LYS A 50 7.55 -13.98 -9.53
N VAL A 51 7.25 -13.84 -8.24
CA VAL A 51 8.23 -13.45 -7.22
C VAL A 51 9.32 -14.50 -7.10
N GLU A 52 8.95 -15.78 -7.00
CA GLU A 52 9.89 -16.88 -6.89
C GLU A 52 10.76 -17.01 -8.15
N ALA A 53 10.15 -16.91 -9.34
CA ALA A 53 10.88 -16.91 -10.61
C ALA A 53 11.86 -15.73 -10.75
N SER A 54 11.62 -14.62 -10.03
CA SER A 54 12.51 -13.44 -10.03
C SER A 54 13.61 -13.50 -8.98
N GLY A 55 13.72 -14.61 -8.22
CA GLY A 55 14.70 -14.79 -7.15
C GLY A 55 14.29 -14.20 -5.80
N GLY A 56 13.07 -13.71 -5.68
CA GLY A 56 12.49 -13.25 -4.42
C GLY A 56 11.90 -14.40 -3.58
N ARG A 57 11.42 -14.06 -2.41
CA ARG A 57 10.77 -15.01 -1.50
C ARG A 57 9.42 -14.46 -1.04
N MET A 58 8.41 -15.32 -1.05
CA MET A 58 7.16 -15.01 -0.36
C MET A 58 7.33 -15.32 1.13
N LYS A 59 6.84 -14.42 1.98
CA LYS A 59 6.77 -14.63 3.43
C LYS A 59 5.34 -14.44 3.92
N TYR A 60 4.91 -15.35 4.77
CA TYR A 60 3.59 -15.36 5.37
C TYR A 60 3.73 -15.38 6.89
N PRO A 61 2.92 -14.65 7.65
CA PRO A 61 2.91 -14.77 9.10
C PRO A 61 2.28 -16.12 9.49
N GLU A 62 3.04 -17.00 10.12
CA GLU A 62 2.64 -18.35 10.50
C GLU A 62 2.54 -18.52 12.03
N SER A 63 3.14 -17.59 12.78
CA SER A 63 3.22 -17.66 14.24
C SER A 63 3.23 -16.28 14.88
N ASP A 64 3.04 -16.21 16.19
CA ASP A 64 3.17 -14.94 16.94
C ASP A 64 4.57 -14.31 16.84
N ARG A 65 5.61 -15.08 16.52
CA ARG A 65 6.98 -14.58 16.33
C ARG A 65 7.14 -13.70 15.10
N ASP A 66 6.25 -13.84 14.13
CA ASP A 66 6.25 -13.07 12.88
C ASP A 66 5.66 -11.67 13.06
N TRP A 67 5.14 -11.40 14.26
CA TRP A 67 4.52 -10.14 14.61
C TRP A 67 5.34 -9.38 15.65
N ALA A 68 5.25 -8.07 15.61
CA ALA A 68 5.77 -7.18 16.63
C ALA A 68 4.71 -6.17 17.05
N THR A 69 4.56 -5.97 18.34
CA THR A 69 3.73 -4.92 18.91
C THR A 69 4.57 -3.65 19.04
N VAL A 70 4.09 -2.55 18.49
CA VAL A 70 4.81 -1.28 18.40
C VAL A 70 3.94 -0.17 18.93
N ALA A 71 4.50 0.66 19.82
CA ALA A 71 3.88 1.91 20.22
C ALA A 71 3.85 2.89 19.03
N VAL A 72 2.75 3.62 18.87
CA VAL A 72 2.59 4.61 17.81
C VAL A 72 2.80 6.01 18.44
N PRO A 73 3.93 6.67 18.16
CA PRO A 73 4.18 8.02 18.67
C PRO A 73 3.11 8.99 18.17
N HIS A 74 2.60 9.84 19.09
CA HIS A 74 1.57 10.84 18.78
C HIS A 74 0.24 10.30 18.22
N ALA A 75 -0.03 9.00 18.41
CA ALA A 75 -1.28 8.39 17.97
C ALA A 75 -2.50 9.09 18.57
N ARG A 76 -3.52 9.27 17.74
CA ARG A 76 -4.80 9.84 18.18
C ARG A 76 -5.81 8.76 18.58
N VAL A 77 -5.78 7.60 17.90
CA VAL A 77 -6.75 6.51 18.16
C VAL A 77 -6.08 5.14 18.35
N ARG A 78 -4.93 4.89 17.71
CA ARG A 78 -4.21 3.61 17.81
C ARG A 78 -2.84 3.81 18.46
N LYS A 79 -2.83 3.87 19.80
CA LYS A 79 -1.58 4.05 20.59
C LYS A 79 -0.58 2.90 20.43
N GLU A 80 -1.06 1.74 20.01
CA GLU A 80 -0.28 0.54 19.79
C GLU A 80 -0.86 -0.23 18.59
N VAL A 81 0.00 -0.84 17.79
CA VAL A 81 -0.36 -1.70 16.66
C VAL A 81 0.51 -2.95 16.66
N LYS A 82 -0.06 -4.08 16.24
CA LYS A 82 0.66 -5.33 16.01
C LYS A 82 0.87 -5.48 14.50
N VAL A 83 2.12 -5.48 14.06
CA VAL A 83 2.48 -5.48 12.63
C VAL A 83 3.46 -6.58 12.31
N ILE A 84 3.58 -6.95 11.02
CA ILE A 84 4.57 -7.94 10.56
C ILE A 84 5.96 -7.44 10.93
N ARG A 85 6.72 -8.30 11.64
CA ARG A 85 8.09 -8.00 12.08
C ARG A 85 9.01 -7.65 10.93
N ASP A 86 8.95 -8.40 9.84
CA ASP A 86 9.76 -8.16 8.64
C ASP A 86 9.61 -6.74 8.05
N ALA A 87 8.41 -6.13 8.16
CA ALA A 87 8.19 -4.78 7.67
C ALA A 87 8.90 -3.70 8.51
N LEU A 88 9.18 -4.02 9.78
CA LEU A 88 9.94 -3.13 10.69
C LEU A 88 11.45 -3.36 10.58
N GLU A 89 11.87 -4.60 10.39
CA GLU A 89 13.28 -5.01 10.44
C GLU A 89 13.98 -4.98 9.07
N ALA A 90 13.23 -4.79 7.99
CA ALA A 90 13.81 -4.67 6.65
C ALA A 90 14.70 -3.43 6.53
N ASP A 91 15.91 -3.58 5.99
CA ASP A 91 16.81 -2.45 5.69
C ASP A 91 16.14 -1.41 4.76
N ARG A 92 15.30 -1.88 3.86
CA ARG A 92 14.53 -1.05 2.93
C ARG A 92 13.14 -1.62 2.74
N LEU A 93 12.14 -0.85 3.09
CA LEU A 93 10.73 -1.15 2.83
C LEU A 93 10.31 -0.50 1.52
N ILE A 94 9.73 -1.30 0.62
CA ILE A 94 9.08 -0.81 -0.60
C ILE A 94 7.57 -1.04 -0.46
N ASN A 95 6.80 0.03 -0.52
CA ASN A 95 5.35 -0.03 -0.45
C ASN A 95 4.76 -0.07 -1.87
N MET A 96 4.06 -1.15 -2.23
CA MET A 96 3.56 -1.39 -3.58
C MET A 96 2.02 -1.53 -3.61
N PRO A 97 1.29 -0.42 -3.43
CA PRO A 97 -0.16 -0.46 -3.54
C PRO A 97 -0.65 -0.53 -4.97
N ILE A 98 -1.81 -1.15 -5.16
CA ILE A 98 -2.67 -0.82 -6.28
C ILE A 98 -3.56 0.37 -5.90
N PHE A 99 -3.71 1.34 -6.80
CA PHE A 99 -4.68 2.40 -6.62
C PHE A 99 -6.07 1.93 -7.03
N LYS A 100 -7.08 2.14 -6.17
CA LYS A 100 -8.47 1.72 -6.46
C LYS A 100 -9.48 2.46 -5.60
N GLN A 101 -10.74 2.43 -6.04
CA GLN A 101 -11.88 2.86 -5.24
C GLN A 101 -12.07 1.96 -4.01
N HIS A 102 -12.56 2.57 -2.92
CA HIS A 102 -12.91 1.89 -1.69
C HIS A 102 -14.19 2.47 -1.10
N ASN A 103 -15.12 1.60 -0.70
CA ASN A 103 -16.44 2.00 -0.19
C ASN A 103 -16.39 2.88 1.07
N TYR A 104 -15.51 2.57 2.03
CA TYR A 104 -15.40 3.36 3.28
C TYR A 104 -14.43 4.55 3.16
N THR A 105 -13.31 4.36 2.49
CA THR A 105 -12.21 5.36 2.48
C THR A 105 -12.08 6.11 1.17
N ARG A 106 -13.04 5.97 0.25
CA ARG A 106 -13.05 6.47 -1.13
C ARG A 106 -11.93 5.90 -2.00
N THR A 107 -10.69 5.92 -1.51
CA THR A 107 -9.50 5.44 -2.23
C THR A 107 -8.70 4.46 -1.39
N THR A 108 -7.95 3.59 -2.06
CA THR A 108 -6.84 2.80 -1.52
C THR A 108 -5.58 3.19 -2.26
N CYS A 109 -4.52 3.57 -1.54
CA CYS A 109 -3.19 3.83 -2.09
C CYS A 109 -2.11 3.60 -1.01
N CYS A 110 -1.02 4.36 -1.00
CA CYS A 110 0.15 4.14 -0.15
C CYS A 110 -0.17 4.08 1.36
N LEU A 111 -0.88 5.09 1.88
CA LEU A 111 -1.22 5.16 3.31
C LEU A 111 -2.04 3.95 3.74
N LYS A 112 -3.12 3.67 3.03
CA LYS A 112 -4.03 2.57 3.37
C LYS A 112 -3.43 1.19 3.08
N ASN A 113 -2.51 1.06 2.13
CA ASN A 113 -1.88 -0.23 1.83
C ASN A 113 -1.08 -0.78 3.02
N LEU A 114 -0.59 0.08 3.90
CA LEU A 114 0.10 -0.32 5.13
C LEU A 114 -0.80 -1.09 6.11
N MET A 115 -2.12 -1.03 5.97
CA MET A 115 -3.01 -1.97 6.66
C MET A 115 -2.71 -3.42 6.28
N GLY A 116 -2.09 -3.66 5.13
CA GLY A 116 -1.61 -4.98 4.70
C GLY A 116 -0.48 -5.56 5.54
N VAL A 117 0.13 -4.80 6.44
CA VAL A 117 1.11 -5.30 7.41
C VAL A 117 0.57 -5.35 8.84
N ASN A 118 -0.68 -4.93 9.08
CA ASN A 118 -1.31 -4.87 10.39
C ASN A 118 -2.10 -6.15 10.70
N HIS A 119 -2.00 -6.65 11.93
CA HIS A 119 -2.67 -7.85 12.39
C HIS A 119 -4.17 -7.66 12.56
N ASP A 120 -4.58 -6.56 13.21
CA ASP A 120 -5.96 -6.29 13.59
C ASP A 120 -6.62 -5.27 12.64
N ASN A 121 -6.92 -5.69 11.42
CA ASN A 121 -7.60 -4.81 10.47
C ASN A 121 -9.08 -4.56 10.83
N TRP A 122 -9.75 -5.51 11.48
CA TRP A 122 -11.13 -5.34 11.90
C TRP A 122 -11.29 -4.28 13.00
N GLY A 123 -10.34 -4.21 13.93
CA GLY A 123 -10.32 -3.18 14.97
C GLY A 123 -10.12 -1.76 14.45
N PHE A 124 -9.80 -1.58 13.16
CA PHE A 124 -9.75 -0.28 12.49
C PHE A 124 -11.13 0.20 12.01
N HIS A 125 -12.07 -0.71 11.76
CA HIS A 125 -13.41 -0.40 11.21
C HIS A 125 -14.44 -0.04 12.30
N LYS A 126 -14.09 0.89 13.18
CA LYS A 126 -14.96 1.39 14.29
C LYS A 126 -15.67 2.71 13.94
N GLY A 127 -16.00 2.93 12.68
CA GLY A 127 -16.59 4.15 12.15
C GLY A 127 -15.61 4.93 11.26
N ASP A 128 -16.14 5.81 10.43
CA ASP A 128 -15.38 6.47 9.35
C ASP A 128 -14.21 7.30 9.87
N LEU A 129 -14.45 8.23 10.78
CA LEU A 129 -13.38 9.07 11.34
C LEU A 129 -12.30 8.23 12.03
N TYR A 130 -12.71 7.21 12.77
CA TYR A 130 -11.78 6.31 13.45
C TYR A 130 -10.89 5.56 12.46
N LEU A 131 -11.49 5.00 11.39
CA LEU A 131 -10.74 4.27 10.36
C LEU A 131 -9.67 5.16 9.69
N HIS A 132 -10.06 6.36 9.28
CA HIS A 132 -9.13 7.29 8.64
C HIS A 132 -7.98 7.70 9.56
N GLN A 133 -8.26 7.99 10.83
CA GLN A 133 -7.22 8.31 11.80
C GLN A 133 -6.33 7.10 12.12
N ALA A 134 -6.90 5.90 12.26
CA ALA A 134 -6.15 4.67 12.50
C ALA A 134 -5.19 4.33 11.35
N ILE A 135 -5.59 4.62 10.09
CA ILE A 135 -4.70 4.51 8.93
C ILE A 135 -3.49 5.45 9.08
N VAL A 136 -3.71 6.70 9.49
CA VAL A 136 -2.63 7.68 9.69
C VAL A 136 -1.73 7.27 10.85
N ASP A 137 -2.31 6.87 11.98
CA ASP A 137 -1.56 6.39 13.14
C ASP A 137 -0.65 5.21 12.75
N LEU A 138 -1.19 4.20 12.05
CA LEU A 138 -0.41 3.06 11.56
C LEU A 138 0.68 3.51 10.56
N ALA A 139 0.35 4.35 9.60
CA ALA A 139 1.30 4.80 8.58
C ALA A 139 2.46 5.60 9.18
N SER A 140 2.25 6.26 10.31
CA SER A 140 3.27 7.11 10.96
C SER A 140 4.50 6.36 11.47
N ILE A 141 4.39 5.05 11.69
CA ILE A 141 5.53 4.22 12.12
C ILE A 141 6.38 3.68 10.96
N PHE A 142 5.96 3.93 9.71
CA PHE A 142 6.67 3.45 8.53
C PHE A 142 7.23 4.61 7.71
N SER A 143 8.44 4.42 7.20
CA SER A 143 9.08 5.33 6.25
C SER A 143 9.59 4.54 5.04
N PRO A 144 8.71 4.18 4.09
CA PRO A 144 9.13 3.42 2.92
C PRO A 144 10.25 4.13 2.15
N ALA A 145 11.31 3.40 1.80
CA ALA A 145 12.38 3.92 0.97
C ALA A 145 11.87 4.27 -0.43
N LEU A 146 10.83 3.58 -0.88
CA LEU A 146 10.14 3.81 -2.15
C LEU A 146 8.68 3.37 -2.04
N CYS A 147 7.79 4.10 -2.66
CA CYS A 147 6.43 3.68 -2.97
C CYS A 147 6.30 3.54 -4.49
N LEU A 148 5.74 2.41 -4.94
CA LEU A 148 5.43 2.14 -6.34
C LEU A 148 3.94 1.87 -6.46
N VAL A 149 3.20 2.84 -6.96
CA VAL A 149 1.75 2.74 -7.10
C VAL A 149 1.39 2.13 -8.45
N ASP A 150 0.72 1.00 -8.42
CA ASP A 150 0.13 0.40 -9.60
C ASP A 150 -1.19 1.11 -9.95
N ALA A 151 -1.20 1.78 -11.07
CA ALA A 151 -2.38 2.35 -11.71
C ALA A 151 -2.48 1.89 -13.18
N THR A 152 -2.01 0.69 -13.47
CA THR A 152 -2.14 0.11 -14.83
C THR A 152 -3.58 -0.28 -15.13
N THR A 153 -4.23 -0.92 -14.16
CA THR A 153 -5.65 -1.27 -14.19
C THR A 153 -6.25 -0.98 -12.82
N ILE A 154 -7.21 -0.10 -12.74
CA ILE A 154 -7.80 0.31 -11.47
C ILE A 154 -9.31 0.05 -11.42
N LEU A 155 -9.77 -0.43 -10.26
CA LEU A 155 -11.18 -0.58 -9.96
C LEU A 155 -11.76 0.78 -9.58
N THR A 156 -12.77 1.26 -10.31
CA THR A 156 -13.39 2.58 -10.09
C THR A 156 -14.72 2.50 -9.37
N GLN A 157 -15.33 1.31 -9.30
CA GLN A 157 -16.58 1.03 -8.58
C GLN A 157 -16.52 -0.40 -8.04
N GLY A 158 -17.25 -0.68 -6.96
CA GLY A 158 -17.32 -2.00 -6.35
C GLY A 158 -16.09 -2.37 -5.50
N GLY A 159 -15.26 -1.39 -5.15
CA GLY A 159 -14.12 -1.62 -4.25
C GLY A 159 -14.51 -1.95 -2.81
N PRO A 160 -13.61 -2.61 -2.06
CA PRO A 160 -12.24 -2.92 -2.44
C PRO A 160 -12.03 -4.24 -3.18
N PHE A 161 -13.04 -5.12 -3.27
CA PHE A 161 -12.88 -6.51 -3.72
C PHE A 161 -13.41 -6.78 -5.14
N GLY A 162 -14.24 -5.90 -5.68
CA GLY A 162 -15.00 -6.16 -6.90
C GLY A 162 -16.13 -7.18 -6.67
N PRO A 163 -16.77 -7.64 -7.75
CA PRO A 163 -16.61 -7.16 -9.11
C PRO A 163 -17.09 -5.70 -9.26
N GLY A 164 -16.57 -5.01 -10.29
CA GLY A 164 -16.96 -3.63 -10.55
C GLY A 164 -16.37 -3.08 -11.83
N ARG A 165 -16.57 -1.78 -12.05
CA ARG A 165 -16.05 -1.09 -13.21
C ARG A 165 -14.54 -0.86 -13.07
N VAL A 166 -13.80 -1.19 -14.12
CA VAL A 166 -12.35 -0.93 -14.21
C VAL A 166 -12.05 0.04 -15.35
N ILE A 167 -10.93 0.74 -15.21
CA ILE A 167 -10.30 1.53 -16.29
C ILE A 167 -8.83 1.13 -16.39
N HIS A 168 -8.19 1.47 -17.50
CA HIS A 168 -6.80 1.14 -17.81
C HIS A 168 -5.98 2.42 -18.06
N PRO A 169 -5.59 3.17 -17.01
CA PRO A 169 -4.78 4.35 -17.18
C PRO A 169 -3.36 4.04 -17.70
N ASN A 170 -2.90 2.79 -17.53
CA ASN A 170 -1.56 2.33 -17.90
C ASN A 170 -0.46 3.23 -17.31
N ARG A 171 -0.56 3.52 -16.01
CA ARG A 171 0.37 4.39 -15.29
C ARG A 171 0.98 3.68 -14.09
N VAL A 172 2.22 4.05 -13.79
CA VAL A 172 2.91 3.72 -12.54
C VAL A 172 3.38 5.02 -11.93
N TYR A 173 3.17 5.19 -10.63
CA TYR A 173 3.69 6.34 -9.89
C TYR A 173 4.75 5.86 -8.90
N ALA A 174 5.87 6.58 -8.86
CA ALA A 174 6.97 6.27 -7.96
C ALA A 174 7.35 7.50 -7.13
N GLY A 175 7.66 7.30 -5.86
CA GLY A 175 8.07 8.39 -4.97
C GLY A 175 8.27 7.92 -3.54
N ARG A 176 8.64 8.86 -2.67
CA ARG A 176 8.87 8.58 -1.24
C ARG A 176 7.81 9.22 -0.34
N ASP A 177 7.12 10.23 -0.83
CA ASP A 177 6.03 10.91 -0.11
C ASP A 177 4.70 10.19 -0.38
N MET A 178 4.24 9.41 0.60
CA MET A 178 2.99 8.66 0.51
C MET A 178 1.78 9.59 0.31
N VAL A 179 1.77 10.74 0.97
CA VAL A 179 0.65 11.70 0.90
C VAL A 179 0.56 12.32 -0.49
N ALA A 180 1.72 12.69 -1.07
CA ALA A 180 1.77 13.23 -2.42
C ALA A 180 1.31 12.22 -3.48
N LEU A 181 1.74 10.96 -3.35
CA LEU A 181 1.34 9.90 -4.27
C LEU A 181 -0.17 9.60 -4.17
N ASP A 182 -0.68 9.49 -2.94
CA ASP A 182 -2.11 9.27 -2.70
C ASP A 182 -2.95 10.42 -3.28
N ALA A 183 -2.51 11.67 -3.08
CA ALA A 183 -3.16 12.85 -3.61
C ALA A 183 -3.15 12.90 -5.14
N LEU A 184 -2.01 12.60 -5.77
CA LEU A 184 -1.88 12.54 -7.24
C LEU A 184 -2.82 11.52 -7.87
N CYS A 185 -2.93 10.35 -7.26
CA CYS A 185 -3.75 9.28 -7.81
C CYS A 185 -5.25 9.59 -7.72
N CYS A 186 -5.69 10.48 -6.83
CA CYS A 186 -7.10 10.83 -6.68
C CYS A 186 -7.77 11.30 -7.98
N ASP A 187 -7.03 11.98 -8.87
CA ASP A 187 -7.54 12.43 -10.16
C ASP A 187 -8.04 11.29 -11.04
N LEU A 188 -7.46 10.08 -10.90
CA LEU A 188 -7.89 8.89 -11.66
C LEU A 188 -9.30 8.42 -11.30
N LEU A 189 -9.80 8.81 -10.13
CA LEU A 189 -11.18 8.54 -9.68
C LEU A 189 -12.06 9.79 -9.66
N ASN A 190 -11.56 10.92 -10.16
CA ASN A 190 -12.25 12.21 -10.08
C ASN A 190 -12.65 12.59 -8.65
N VAL A 191 -11.75 12.34 -7.69
CA VAL A 191 -11.91 12.65 -6.26
C VAL A 191 -10.89 13.73 -5.89
N LYS A 192 -11.32 14.75 -5.15
CA LYS A 192 -10.38 15.75 -4.62
C LYS A 192 -9.61 15.16 -3.42
N PRO A 193 -8.27 15.30 -3.34
CA PRO A 193 -7.49 14.73 -2.24
C PRO A 193 -7.99 15.12 -0.85
N ARG A 194 -8.46 16.36 -0.66
CA ARG A 194 -9.04 16.85 0.59
C ARG A 194 -10.38 16.18 0.99
N GLU A 195 -11.02 15.49 0.07
CA GLU A 195 -12.24 14.71 0.35
C GLU A 195 -11.91 13.30 0.85
N VAL A 196 -10.65 12.91 0.81
CA VAL A 196 -10.14 11.64 1.34
C VAL A 196 -9.51 11.91 2.69
N MET A 197 -10.28 11.69 3.75
CA MET A 197 -9.94 12.15 5.10
C MET A 197 -8.56 11.67 5.58
N HIS A 198 -8.14 10.43 5.33
CA HIS A 198 -6.81 9.98 5.77
C HIS A 198 -5.65 10.67 5.03
N ILE A 199 -5.86 11.13 3.78
CA ILE A 199 -4.86 11.94 3.05
C ILE A 199 -4.74 13.31 3.71
N GLN A 200 -5.87 13.94 4.03
CA GLN A 200 -5.90 15.24 4.70
C GLN A 200 -5.25 15.16 6.09
N LEU A 201 -5.64 14.19 6.92
CA LEU A 201 -5.10 14.00 8.27
C LEU A 201 -3.59 13.72 8.25
N ALA A 202 -3.10 12.92 7.29
CA ALA A 202 -1.67 12.65 7.12
C ALA A 202 -0.91 13.92 6.72
N HIS A 203 -1.48 14.74 5.83
CA HIS A 203 -0.91 16.03 5.45
C HIS A 203 -0.85 17.00 6.66
N GLU A 204 -1.93 17.13 7.40
CA GLU A 204 -2.02 17.99 8.59
C GLU A 204 -1.08 17.55 9.71
N SER A 205 -0.79 16.26 9.82
CA SER A 205 0.20 15.72 10.77
C SER A 205 1.66 15.84 10.30
N GLY A 206 1.91 16.41 9.12
CA GLY A 206 3.25 16.62 8.60
C GLY A 206 3.91 15.39 7.97
N MET A 207 3.17 14.32 7.70
CA MET A 207 3.70 13.09 7.09
C MET A 207 4.07 13.26 5.60
N GLY A 208 3.54 14.28 4.93
CA GLY A 208 3.80 14.56 3.53
C GLY A 208 2.97 15.73 3.00
N LYS A 209 3.02 15.96 1.70
CA LYS A 209 2.40 17.12 1.05
C LYS A 209 1.33 16.72 0.06
N MET A 210 0.07 17.09 0.31
CA MET A 210 -1.03 16.92 -0.66
C MET A 210 -0.78 17.66 -1.98
N ASN A 211 -0.12 18.82 -1.90
CA ASN A 211 0.20 19.66 -3.06
C ASN A 211 1.72 19.73 -3.19
N PRO A 212 2.36 18.79 -3.90
CA PRO A 212 3.79 18.86 -4.14
C PRO A 212 4.14 20.11 -4.95
N ALA A 213 5.35 20.64 -4.74
CA ALA A 213 5.80 21.85 -5.44
C ALA A 213 5.79 21.64 -6.96
N PRO A 214 5.57 22.71 -7.76
CA PRO A 214 5.73 22.64 -9.21
C PRO A 214 7.11 22.08 -9.58
N GLY A 215 7.17 21.11 -10.49
CA GLY A 215 8.41 20.43 -10.88
C GLY A 215 8.85 19.26 -9.98
N ALA A 216 8.17 19.02 -8.84
CA ALA A 216 8.42 17.83 -8.04
C ALA A 216 7.96 16.52 -8.71
N ILE A 217 7.09 16.65 -9.72
CA ILE A 217 6.56 15.52 -10.49
C ILE A 217 7.28 15.48 -11.84
N LYS A 218 7.94 14.34 -12.11
CA LYS A 218 8.54 14.06 -13.43
C LYS A 218 7.67 13.05 -14.17
N HIS A 219 7.30 13.36 -15.39
CA HIS A 219 6.59 12.46 -16.28
C HIS A 219 7.60 11.77 -17.19
N LEU A 220 7.67 10.44 -17.10
CA LEU A 220 8.44 9.61 -18.02
C LEU A 220 7.46 8.92 -18.98
N ARG A 221 7.76 8.98 -20.27
CA ARG A 221 7.09 8.15 -21.30
C ARG A 221 8.05 7.04 -21.67
N LEU A 222 7.57 5.83 -21.56
CA LEU A 222 8.29 4.62 -21.99
C LEU A 222 7.92 4.29 -23.43
#